data_b565ae4b93937e947e9b8ffd9220d769
#
_entry.id   b565ae4b93937e947e9b8ffd9220d769
#
_cell.length_a   1.000
_cell.length_b   1.000
_cell.length_c   1.000
_cell.angle_alpha   90.00
_cell.angle_beta   90.00
_cell.angle_gamma   90.00
#
_symmetry.space_group_name_H-M   'P 1'
#
loop_
_entity.id
_entity.type
_entity.pdbx_description
1 polymer ?
#
loop_
_entity_poly.entity_id
_entity_poly.type
_entity_poly.pdbx_seq_one_letter_code
_entity_poly.pdbx_strand_id
1 'polypeptide(L)'
;MKNYTLLNISIGLDVSKESISVYIPINNLDYEIKNTLDGFNKLISKLKKLYKKEYDNLVFVYEPTGSYSELLKKFCSKKSIKTFALNPKRSHNFAKASGSRNKSDMDDAKVLSGAIVLAKSEEISIPVISAVAEDIKELMSYYKFIVKQRVMASNHLESITVKDGNNYVISSLEDEIKTLKKRENDIVVNIKKIIDSDEDLSAGYENIKSIVGIGELGAIVLLHLFLKYPDANKKQIISLVGLDPTRFDSGSSVHKKSKISKAGAKIYRGVLFMGAMMATRYNPEMKLFFDRLKANGKQTTQAQIAVMRKMITIAHSLYKKKQKYSSDVYQKACGML
;
A
#
# COMPACT_ATOMS: atom_id res chain seq x y z
N MET A 1 -23.13 14.33 -33.31
CA MET A 1 -22.10 14.12 -32.26
C MET A 1 -21.94 12.61 -32.04
N LYS A 2 -20.72 12.05 -32.14
CA LYS A 2 -20.51 10.65 -31.74
C LYS A 2 -20.69 10.59 -30.23
N ASN A 3 -21.68 9.85 -29.74
CA ASN A 3 -21.82 9.57 -28.31
C ASN A 3 -20.67 8.65 -27.90
N TYR A 4 -19.65 9.20 -27.27
CA TYR A 4 -18.54 8.44 -26.73
C TYR A 4 -19.01 7.71 -25.46
N THR A 5 -19.05 6.39 -25.52
CA THR A 5 -19.27 5.55 -24.35
C THR A 5 -17.98 5.51 -23.49
N LEU A 6 -18.09 5.14 -22.23
CA LEU A 6 -16.94 4.95 -21.33
C LEU A 6 -15.87 4.03 -21.95
N LEU A 7 -16.31 3.00 -22.70
CA LEU A 7 -15.41 2.08 -23.42
C LEU A 7 -14.60 2.78 -24.52
N ASN A 8 -15.16 3.78 -25.20
CA ASN A 8 -14.47 4.47 -26.30
C ASN A 8 -13.40 5.47 -25.79
N ILE A 9 -13.47 5.91 -24.54
CA ILE A 9 -12.52 6.86 -23.94
C ILE A 9 -11.53 6.20 -22.99
N SER A 10 -11.59 4.87 -22.82
CA SER A 10 -10.67 4.12 -21.95
C SER A 10 -9.44 3.65 -22.73
N ILE A 11 -8.29 4.25 -22.47
CA ILE A 11 -7.02 3.87 -23.06
C ILE A 11 -6.38 2.79 -22.22
N GLY A 12 -6.23 1.58 -22.75
CA GLY A 12 -5.56 0.49 -22.05
C GLY A 12 -4.05 0.57 -22.18
N LEU A 13 -3.34 0.43 -21.07
CA LEU A 13 -1.88 0.56 -21.01
C LEU A 13 -1.30 -0.65 -20.27
N ASP A 14 -0.64 -1.55 -20.97
CA ASP A 14 0.17 -2.58 -20.34
C ASP A 14 1.62 -2.10 -20.19
N VAL A 15 2.06 -2.00 -18.93
CA VAL A 15 3.30 -1.31 -18.57
C VAL A 15 4.41 -2.30 -18.30
N SER A 16 5.45 -2.25 -19.13
CA SER A 16 6.72 -2.96 -18.94
C SER A 16 7.86 -2.01 -18.55
N LYS A 17 9.04 -2.56 -18.33
CA LYS A 17 10.24 -1.79 -17.96
C LYS A 17 10.62 -0.75 -19.02
N GLU A 18 10.65 -1.14 -20.28
CA GLU A 18 11.20 -0.35 -21.39
C GLU A 18 10.12 0.26 -22.27
N SER A 19 8.96 -0.41 -22.37
CA SER A 19 7.88 -0.01 -23.25
C SER A 19 6.51 -0.11 -22.57
N ILE A 20 5.53 0.51 -23.18
CA ILE A 20 4.12 0.40 -22.82
C ILE A 20 3.33 0.05 -24.07
N SER A 21 2.61 -1.06 -24.02
CA SER A 21 1.64 -1.43 -25.04
C SER A 21 0.35 -0.67 -24.80
N VAL A 22 -0.14 0.04 -25.80
CA VAL A 22 -1.26 0.97 -25.74
C VAL A 22 -2.37 0.51 -26.68
N TYR A 23 -3.57 0.29 -26.15
CA TYR A 23 -4.76 0.08 -26.92
C TYR A 23 -5.66 1.32 -26.94
N ILE A 24 -6.02 1.81 -28.14
CA ILE A 24 -6.87 2.99 -28.35
C ILE A 24 -8.18 2.53 -29.00
N PRO A 25 -9.31 2.48 -28.27
CA PRO A 25 -10.53 1.81 -28.71
C PRO A 25 -11.26 2.50 -29.87
N ILE A 26 -11.17 3.83 -30.00
CA ILE A 26 -11.93 4.57 -31.04
C ILE A 26 -11.66 4.08 -32.48
N ASN A 27 -10.45 3.61 -32.75
CA ASN A 27 -10.05 3.11 -34.06
C ASN A 27 -9.54 1.66 -33.99
N ASN A 28 -9.74 0.98 -32.88
CA ASN A 28 -9.17 -0.35 -32.62
C ASN A 28 -7.66 -0.39 -32.92
N LEU A 29 -6.94 0.60 -32.41
CA LEU A 29 -5.55 0.85 -32.74
C LEU A 29 -4.62 0.35 -31.66
N ASP A 30 -3.72 -0.55 -32.02
CA ASP A 30 -2.60 -0.99 -31.20
C ASP A 30 -1.39 -0.08 -31.43
N TYR A 31 -0.73 0.32 -30.36
CA TYR A 31 0.40 1.24 -30.41
C TYR A 31 1.39 0.93 -29.30
N GLU A 32 2.67 1.06 -29.57
CA GLU A 32 3.71 0.91 -28.56
C GLU A 32 4.47 2.20 -28.38
N ILE A 33 4.79 2.53 -27.12
CA ILE A 33 5.62 3.68 -26.75
C ILE A 33 6.73 3.24 -25.81
N LYS A 34 7.82 4.00 -25.75
CA LYS A 34 8.84 3.84 -24.71
C LYS A 34 8.26 4.29 -23.35
N ASN A 35 8.60 3.59 -22.27
CA ASN A 35 8.22 3.97 -20.91
C ASN A 35 9.10 5.15 -20.41
N THR A 36 8.96 6.29 -21.06
CA THR A 36 9.70 7.54 -20.84
C THR A 36 8.79 8.75 -21.00
N LEU A 37 9.20 9.89 -20.45
CA LEU A 37 8.43 11.15 -20.60
C LEU A 37 8.22 11.55 -22.05
N ASP A 38 9.20 11.32 -22.94
CA ASP A 38 9.06 11.58 -24.39
C ASP A 38 8.02 10.65 -25.01
N GLY A 39 8.06 9.35 -24.69
CA GLY A 39 7.05 8.38 -25.14
C GLY A 39 5.64 8.80 -24.73
N PHE A 40 5.46 9.24 -23.48
CA PHE A 40 4.15 9.71 -22.99
C PHE A 40 3.70 10.97 -23.71
N ASN A 41 4.58 11.95 -23.97
CA ASN A 41 4.24 13.16 -24.71
C ASN A 41 3.83 12.84 -26.16
N LYS A 42 4.49 11.88 -26.83
CA LYS A 42 4.10 11.39 -28.16
C LYS A 42 2.70 10.76 -28.14
N LEU A 43 2.40 9.92 -27.13
CA LEU A 43 1.07 9.36 -26.96
C LEU A 43 0.02 10.46 -26.78
N ILE A 44 0.24 11.43 -25.91
CA ILE A 44 -0.67 12.55 -25.68
C ILE A 44 -0.94 13.32 -26.97
N SER A 45 0.11 13.63 -27.75
CA SER A 45 -0.03 14.34 -29.04
C SER A 45 -0.90 13.55 -30.02
N LYS A 46 -0.76 12.23 -30.06
CA LYS A 46 -1.60 11.33 -30.88
C LYS A 46 -3.05 11.31 -30.39
N LEU A 47 -3.26 11.18 -29.09
CA LEU A 47 -4.59 11.14 -28.49
C LEU A 47 -5.35 12.46 -28.69
N LYS A 48 -4.70 13.61 -28.55
CA LYS A 48 -5.29 14.92 -28.83
C LYS A 48 -5.78 15.04 -30.27
N LYS A 49 -5.01 14.53 -31.25
CA LYS A 49 -5.43 14.52 -32.66
C LYS A 49 -6.64 13.62 -32.90
N LEU A 50 -6.69 12.46 -32.23
CA LEU A 50 -7.76 11.47 -32.42
C LEU A 50 -9.06 11.88 -31.74
N TYR A 51 -8.98 12.31 -30.47
CA TYR A 51 -10.17 12.59 -29.63
C TYR A 51 -10.63 14.04 -29.65
N LYS A 52 -9.78 14.97 -30.07
CA LYS A 52 -10.10 16.42 -30.18
C LYS A 52 -10.72 16.95 -28.86
N LYS A 53 -11.98 17.38 -28.91
CA LYS A 53 -12.72 17.93 -27.75
C LYS A 53 -12.95 16.91 -26.62
N GLU A 54 -12.95 15.62 -26.94
CA GLU A 54 -13.17 14.55 -25.95
C GLU A 54 -11.87 14.12 -25.23
N TYR A 55 -10.74 14.72 -25.55
CA TYR A 55 -9.46 14.37 -24.95
C TYR A 55 -9.47 14.47 -23.41
N ASP A 56 -10.12 15.50 -22.84
CA ASP A 56 -10.16 15.73 -21.40
C ASP A 56 -11.02 14.69 -20.64
N ASN A 57 -11.81 13.89 -21.38
CA ASN A 57 -12.60 12.81 -20.84
C ASN A 57 -11.87 11.46 -20.81
N LEU A 58 -10.69 11.37 -21.41
CA LEU A 58 -9.92 10.13 -21.48
C LEU A 58 -9.57 9.59 -20.11
N VAL A 59 -9.60 8.26 -19.99
CA VAL A 59 -9.19 7.53 -18.80
C VAL A 59 -8.10 6.54 -19.19
N PHE A 60 -6.94 6.63 -18.53
CA PHE A 60 -5.87 5.66 -18.69
C PHE A 60 -6.10 4.48 -17.74
N VAL A 61 -6.26 3.29 -18.31
CA VAL A 61 -6.49 2.06 -17.57
C VAL A 61 -5.22 1.21 -17.60
N TYR A 62 -4.64 0.96 -16.45
CA TYR A 62 -3.41 0.19 -16.35
C TYR A 62 -3.36 -0.66 -15.08
N GLU A 63 -2.56 -1.72 -15.13
CA GLU A 63 -2.21 -2.51 -13.97
C GLU A 63 -0.93 -1.93 -13.31
N PRO A 64 -0.93 -1.62 -11.99
CA PRO A 64 0.28 -1.16 -11.31
C PRO A 64 1.37 -2.23 -11.29
N THR A 65 2.41 -2.06 -12.09
CA THR A 65 3.53 -3.01 -12.27
C THR A 65 4.75 -2.56 -11.45
N GLY A 66 4.57 -2.49 -10.14
CA GLY A 66 5.64 -2.09 -9.23
C GLY A 66 6.23 -0.71 -9.57
N SER A 67 7.56 -0.61 -9.67
CA SER A 67 8.25 0.65 -9.96
C SER A 67 8.07 1.13 -11.41
N TYR A 68 7.75 0.24 -12.35
CA TYR A 68 7.68 0.59 -13.78
C TYR A 68 6.49 1.50 -14.11
N SER A 69 5.40 1.41 -13.37
CA SER A 69 4.21 2.26 -13.55
C SER A 69 4.27 3.59 -12.79
N GLU A 70 5.26 3.81 -11.91
CA GLU A 70 5.33 5.05 -11.11
C GLU A 70 5.61 6.28 -11.97
N LEU A 71 6.44 6.16 -13.04
CA LEU A 71 6.71 7.27 -13.95
C LEU A 71 5.43 7.69 -14.70
N LEU A 72 4.65 6.72 -15.18
CA LEU A 72 3.35 6.95 -15.81
C LEU A 72 2.38 7.63 -14.84
N LYS A 73 2.29 7.15 -13.61
CA LYS A 73 1.45 7.73 -12.57
C LYS A 73 1.80 9.19 -12.29
N LYS A 74 3.11 9.51 -12.12
CA LYS A 74 3.62 10.87 -11.94
C LYS A 74 3.27 11.77 -13.13
N PHE A 75 3.40 11.25 -14.35
CA PHE A 75 3.04 11.95 -15.55
C PHE A 75 1.54 12.26 -15.63
N CYS A 76 0.68 11.28 -15.35
CA CYS A 76 -0.78 11.47 -15.34
C CYS A 76 -1.20 12.49 -14.29
N SER A 77 -0.63 12.48 -13.08
CA SER A 77 -0.85 13.48 -12.04
C SER A 77 -0.51 14.89 -12.55
N LYS A 78 0.71 15.07 -13.11
CA LYS A 78 1.18 16.37 -13.62
C LYS A 78 0.35 16.91 -14.79
N LYS A 79 -0.20 16.03 -15.62
CA LYS A 79 -1.01 16.38 -16.80
C LYS A 79 -2.52 16.35 -16.53
N SER A 80 -2.94 16.15 -15.30
CA SER A 80 -4.36 16.06 -14.90
C SER A 80 -5.15 14.99 -15.68
N ILE A 81 -4.50 13.86 -16.02
CA ILE A 81 -5.12 12.76 -16.77
C ILE A 81 -5.80 11.82 -15.76
N LYS A 82 -7.08 11.52 -15.99
CA LYS A 82 -7.81 10.54 -15.20
C LYS A 82 -7.24 9.15 -15.43
N THR A 83 -7.14 8.37 -14.35
CA THR A 83 -6.65 6.99 -14.40
C THR A 83 -7.59 6.05 -13.66
N PHE A 84 -7.60 4.81 -14.11
CA PHE A 84 -8.13 3.68 -13.37
C PHE A 84 -7.01 2.65 -13.18
N ALA A 85 -6.40 2.64 -11.99
CA ALA A 85 -5.37 1.68 -11.63
C ALA A 85 -6.02 0.35 -11.21
N LEU A 86 -6.04 -0.62 -12.11
CA LEU A 86 -6.72 -1.90 -11.92
C LEU A 86 -5.89 -2.85 -11.05
N ASN A 87 -6.50 -3.39 -10.00
CA ASN A 87 -5.83 -4.40 -9.17
C ASN A 87 -5.50 -5.66 -9.99
N PRO A 88 -4.26 -6.22 -9.90
CA PRO A 88 -3.83 -7.41 -10.66
C PRO A 88 -4.79 -8.60 -10.56
N LYS A 89 -5.39 -8.84 -9.40
CA LYS A 89 -6.38 -9.90 -9.22
C LYS A 89 -7.68 -9.62 -9.98
N ARG A 90 -8.12 -8.35 -10.04
CA ARG A 90 -9.32 -7.96 -10.81
C ARG A 90 -9.02 -8.06 -12.30
N SER A 91 -7.83 -7.62 -12.75
CA SER A 91 -7.35 -7.73 -14.12
C SER A 91 -7.36 -9.19 -14.59
N HIS A 92 -6.70 -10.08 -13.85
CA HIS A 92 -6.66 -11.50 -14.15
C HIS A 92 -8.05 -12.17 -14.21
N ASN A 93 -8.94 -11.85 -13.28
CA ASN A 93 -10.29 -12.39 -13.27
C ASN A 93 -11.12 -11.87 -14.46
N PHE A 94 -10.95 -10.60 -14.84
CA PHE A 94 -11.61 -10.02 -16.00
C PHE A 94 -11.11 -10.62 -17.30
N ALA A 95 -9.80 -10.81 -17.47
CA ALA A 95 -9.21 -11.49 -18.63
C ALA A 95 -9.77 -12.90 -18.82
N LYS A 96 -9.91 -13.66 -17.73
CA LYS A 96 -10.55 -14.99 -17.79
C LYS A 96 -12.03 -14.90 -18.17
N ALA A 97 -12.79 -13.97 -17.63
CA ALA A 97 -14.21 -13.80 -17.91
C ALA A 97 -14.46 -13.33 -19.35
N SER A 98 -13.55 -12.52 -19.92
CA SER A 98 -13.64 -12.06 -21.32
C SER A 98 -13.18 -13.12 -22.35
N GLY A 99 -12.78 -14.32 -21.90
CA GLY A 99 -12.42 -15.42 -22.80
C GLY A 99 -11.09 -15.23 -23.53
N SER A 100 -10.22 -14.34 -23.06
CA SER A 100 -8.89 -14.15 -23.64
C SER A 100 -8.08 -15.44 -23.51
N ARG A 101 -7.79 -16.06 -24.66
CA ARG A 101 -6.98 -17.29 -24.77
C ARG A 101 -5.54 -16.99 -25.14
N ASN A 102 -5.31 -15.90 -25.83
CA ASN A 102 -3.98 -15.46 -26.25
C ASN A 102 -3.39 -14.54 -25.17
N LYS A 103 -2.10 -14.63 -24.99
CA LYS A 103 -1.36 -13.78 -24.07
C LYS A 103 -0.28 -13.06 -24.87
N SER A 104 -0.59 -11.83 -25.26
CA SER A 104 0.39 -10.87 -25.77
C SER A 104 0.19 -9.56 -25.05
N ASP A 105 1.22 -8.72 -24.97
CA ASP A 105 1.15 -7.41 -24.31
C ASP A 105 0.08 -6.51 -24.94
N MET A 106 -0.21 -6.67 -26.24
CA MET A 106 -1.29 -5.96 -26.92
C MET A 106 -2.67 -6.48 -26.53
N ASP A 107 -2.84 -7.79 -26.40
CA ASP A 107 -4.09 -8.37 -25.89
C ASP A 107 -4.34 -7.93 -24.45
N ASP A 108 -3.30 -7.87 -23.63
CA ASP A 108 -3.37 -7.41 -22.23
C ASP A 108 -3.77 -5.92 -22.16
N ALA A 109 -3.22 -5.05 -23.02
CA ALA A 109 -3.64 -3.65 -23.13
C ALA A 109 -5.12 -3.51 -23.56
N LYS A 110 -5.60 -4.35 -24.49
CA LYS A 110 -7.00 -4.38 -24.90
C LYS A 110 -7.93 -4.84 -23.78
N VAL A 111 -7.54 -5.87 -23.05
CA VAL A 111 -8.27 -6.36 -21.85
C VAL A 111 -8.32 -5.25 -20.79
N LEU A 112 -7.23 -4.54 -20.54
CA LEU A 112 -7.19 -3.43 -19.59
C LEU A 112 -8.15 -2.31 -19.99
N SER A 113 -8.19 -1.91 -21.27
CA SER A 113 -9.16 -0.94 -21.77
C SER A 113 -10.60 -1.39 -21.47
N GLY A 114 -10.95 -2.64 -21.81
CA GLY A 114 -12.29 -3.20 -21.57
C GLY A 114 -12.64 -3.29 -20.07
N ALA A 115 -11.65 -3.46 -19.22
CA ALA A 115 -11.85 -3.59 -17.78
C ALA A 115 -12.36 -2.31 -17.09
N ILE A 116 -12.48 -1.19 -17.81
CA ILE A 116 -13.09 0.05 -17.31
C ILE A 116 -14.54 -0.18 -16.84
N VAL A 117 -15.24 -1.16 -17.36
CA VAL A 117 -16.60 -1.53 -16.92
C VAL A 117 -16.66 -1.99 -15.47
N LEU A 118 -15.53 -2.37 -14.88
CA LEU A 118 -15.43 -2.74 -13.48
C LEU A 118 -15.24 -1.52 -12.57
N ALA A 119 -14.93 -0.34 -13.13
CA ALA A 119 -14.61 0.84 -12.35
C ALA A 119 -15.87 1.43 -11.70
N LYS A 120 -15.76 1.77 -10.43
CA LYS A 120 -16.69 2.67 -9.77
C LYS A 120 -16.28 4.11 -10.06
N SER A 121 -17.22 5.03 -10.01
CA SER A 121 -16.95 6.45 -10.30
C SER A 121 -15.83 7.03 -9.46
N GLU A 122 -15.73 6.65 -8.19
CA GLU A 122 -14.68 7.07 -7.27
C GLU A 122 -13.29 6.44 -7.53
N GLU A 123 -13.24 5.36 -8.32
CA GLU A 123 -11.97 4.69 -8.69
C GLU A 123 -11.32 5.35 -9.93
N ILE A 124 -12.07 6.18 -10.66
CA ILE A 124 -11.58 6.96 -11.81
C ILE A 124 -11.21 8.35 -11.32
N SER A 125 -9.94 8.62 -11.15
CA SER A 125 -9.46 9.88 -10.61
C SER A 125 -8.10 10.28 -11.18
N ILE A 126 -7.77 11.56 -11.07
CA ILE A 126 -6.41 12.03 -11.30
C ILE A 126 -5.54 11.55 -10.13
N PRO A 127 -4.41 10.88 -10.38
CA PRO A 127 -3.56 10.41 -9.31
C PRO A 127 -3.05 11.55 -8.43
N VAL A 128 -3.34 11.50 -7.15
CA VAL A 128 -2.75 12.42 -6.17
C VAL A 128 -1.40 11.85 -5.73
N ILE A 129 -0.34 12.66 -5.84
CA ILE A 129 1.01 12.30 -5.45
C ILE A 129 1.48 13.29 -4.39
N SER A 130 1.72 12.77 -3.21
CA SER A 130 2.44 13.49 -2.16
C SER A 130 3.93 13.16 -2.30
N ALA A 131 4.76 14.17 -2.61
CA ALA A 131 6.21 13.99 -2.70
C ALA A 131 6.77 13.41 -1.39
N VAL A 132 6.32 13.94 -0.26
CA VAL A 132 6.72 13.46 1.08
C VAL A 132 6.35 11.98 1.29
N ALA A 133 5.14 11.57 0.88
CA ALA A 133 4.73 10.17 1.01
C ALA A 133 5.57 9.23 0.11
N GLU A 134 5.97 9.68 -1.07
CA GLU A 134 6.84 8.88 -1.95
C GLU A 134 8.27 8.81 -1.38
N ASP A 135 8.84 9.90 -0.86
CA ASP A 135 10.17 9.90 -0.23
C ASP A 135 10.20 8.97 0.99
N ILE A 136 9.21 9.06 1.86
CA ILE A 136 9.07 8.15 3.01
C ILE A 136 8.93 6.69 2.52
N LYS A 137 8.18 6.43 1.46
CA LYS A 137 8.02 5.08 0.86
C LYS A 137 9.36 4.53 0.36
N GLU A 138 10.15 5.33 -0.33
CA GLU A 138 11.46 4.92 -0.85
C GLU A 138 12.41 4.58 0.30
N LEU A 139 12.51 5.45 1.31
CA LEU A 139 13.32 5.22 2.50
C LEU A 139 12.86 3.98 3.29
N MET A 140 11.55 3.78 3.46
CA MET A 140 11.00 2.57 4.07
C MET A 140 11.31 1.29 3.26
N SER A 141 11.33 1.38 1.93
CA SER A 141 11.70 0.26 1.07
C SER A 141 13.16 -0.08 1.23
N TYR A 142 14.03 0.94 1.27
CA TYR A 142 15.45 0.79 1.51
C TYR A 142 15.73 0.26 2.93
N TYR A 143 15.05 0.76 3.96
CA TYR A 143 15.13 0.23 5.31
C TYR A 143 14.86 -1.29 5.35
N LYS A 144 13.79 -1.75 4.70
CA LYS A 144 13.48 -3.19 4.63
C LYS A 144 14.56 -4.00 3.95
N PHE A 145 15.18 -3.45 2.91
CA PHE A 145 16.28 -4.10 2.20
C PHE A 145 17.48 -4.27 3.14
N ILE A 146 17.87 -3.22 3.88
CA ILE A 146 18.97 -3.26 4.85
C ILE A 146 18.68 -4.25 5.98
N VAL A 147 17.46 -4.24 6.55
CA VAL A 147 17.03 -5.21 7.57
C VAL A 147 17.15 -6.65 7.05
N LYS A 148 16.76 -6.90 5.79
CA LYS A 148 16.88 -8.24 5.19
C LYS A 148 18.35 -8.67 5.09
N GLN A 149 19.26 -7.78 4.65
CA GLN A 149 20.70 -8.07 4.60
C GLN A 149 21.23 -8.40 5.99
N ARG A 150 20.91 -7.57 7.01
CA ARG A 150 21.35 -7.80 8.38
C ARG A 150 20.86 -9.16 8.92
N VAL A 151 19.61 -9.52 8.67
CA VAL A 151 19.07 -10.83 9.10
C VAL A 151 19.80 -11.98 8.41
N MET A 152 20.11 -11.85 7.12
CA MET A 152 20.89 -12.85 6.38
C MET A 152 22.30 -12.99 6.95
N ALA A 153 23.00 -11.88 7.20
CA ALA A 153 24.32 -11.88 7.82
C ALA A 153 24.29 -12.47 9.23
N SER A 154 23.28 -12.14 10.05
CA SER A 154 23.13 -12.69 11.40
C SER A 154 22.89 -14.19 11.41
N ASN A 155 22.04 -14.71 10.51
CA ASN A 155 21.81 -16.15 10.39
C ASN A 155 23.07 -16.89 9.90
N HIS A 156 23.84 -16.24 9.00
CA HIS A 156 25.09 -16.83 8.55
C HIS A 156 26.14 -16.86 9.66
N LEU A 157 26.25 -15.75 10.42
CA LEU A 157 27.13 -15.68 11.60
C LEU A 157 26.79 -16.78 12.62
N GLU A 158 25.51 -16.96 12.97
CA GLU A 158 25.07 -18.03 13.86
C GLU A 158 25.53 -19.41 13.34
N SER A 159 25.30 -19.69 12.05
CA SER A 159 25.68 -20.97 11.44
C SER A 159 27.20 -21.22 11.46
N ILE A 160 28.03 -20.19 11.31
CA ILE A 160 29.50 -20.32 11.35
C ILE A 160 29.98 -20.47 12.79
N THR A 161 29.42 -19.71 13.73
CA THR A 161 29.81 -19.74 15.14
C THR A 161 29.54 -21.12 15.78
N VAL A 162 28.36 -21.73 15.47
CA VAL A 162 28.01 -23.08 15.98
C VAL A 162 28.97 -24.16 15.50
N LYS A 163 29.63 -23.94 14.36
CA LYS A 163 30.62 -24.91 13.78
C LYS A 163 32.06 -24.65 14.21
N ASP A 164 32.30 -23.71 15.14
CA ASP A 164 33.64 -23.23 15.48
C ASP A 164 34.43 -22.84 14.21
N GLY A 165 33.78 -22.06 13.35
CA GLY A 165 34.29 -21.76 12.02
C GLY A 165 35.40 -20.71 12.01
N ASN A 166 35.79 -20.27 10.81
CA ASN A 166 36.91 -19.38 10.60
C ASN A 166 36.70 -18.01 11.24
N ASN A 167 37.60 -17.59 12.14
CA ASN A 167 37.56 -16.34 12.90
C ASN A 167 37.53 -15.08 12.01
N TYR A 168 38.15 -15.08 10.84
CA TYR A 168 38.10 -13.97 9.89
C TYR A 168 36.66 -13.77 9.36
N VAL A 169 35.96 -14.88 9.05
CA VAL A 169 34.61 -14.82 8.56
C VAL A 169 33.66 -14.33 9.68
N ILE A 170 33.85 -14.78 10.91
CA ILE A 170 33.11 -14.36 12.08
C ILE A 170 33.23 -12.85 12.28
N SER A 171 34.46 -12.32 12.40
CA SER A 171 34.72 -10.89 12.63
C SER A 171 34.20 -10.03 11.47
N SER A 172 34.34 -10.48 10.23
CA SER A 172 33.84 -9.77 9.05
C SER A 172 32.31 -9.65 9.07
N LEU A 173 31.60 -10.73 9.44
CA LEU A 173 30.15 -10.71 9.57
C LEU A 173 29.64 -9.83 10.73
N GLU A 174 30.38 -9.82 11.85
CA GLU A 174 30.06 -8.94 12.98
C GLU A 174 30.16 -7.46 12.60
N ASP A 175 31.23 -7.07 11.89
CA ASP A 175 31.42 -5.70 11.40
C ASP A 175 30.37 -5.31 10.36
N GLU A 176 30.00 -6.22 9.47
CA GLU A 176 28.94 -6.01 8.50
C GLU A 176 27.58 -5.79 9.22
N ILE A 177 27.24 -6.62 10.19
CA ILE A 177 26.01 -6.49 10.99
C ILE A 177 25.98 -5.15 11.73
N LYS A 178 27.11 -4.72 12.31
CA LYS A 178 27.23 -3.41 12.97
C LYS A 178 27.00 -2.27 12.00
N THR A 179 27.60 -2.35 10.81
CA THR A 179 27.41 -1.36 9.74
C THR A 179 25.96 -1.28 9.26
N LEU A 180 25.31 -2.44 9.06
CA LEU A 180 23.90 -2.51 8.65
C LEU A 180 22.96 -1.92 9.72
N LYS A 181 23.20 -2.21 11.02
CA LYS A 181 22.45 -1.58 12.12
C LYS A 181 22.58 -0.05 12.13
N LYS A 182 23.79 0.48 11.87
CA LYS A 182 23.99 1.92 11.75
C LYS A 182 23.18 2.49 10.59
N ARG A 183 23.20 1.84 9.41
CA ARG A 183 22.40 2.26 8.25
C ARG A 183 20.90 2.24 8.53
N GLU A 184 20.39 1.24 9.26
CA GLU A 184 18.98 1.19 9.69
C GLU A 184 18.61 2.46 10.49
N ASN A 185 19.44 2.83 11.46
CA ASN A 185 19.23 4.04 12.26
C ASN A 185 19.33 5.32 11.43
N ASP A 186 20.33 5.42 10.54
CA ASP A 186 20.49 6.59 9.67
C ASP A 186 19.29 6.81 8.76
N ILE A 187 18.68 5.73 8.24
CA ILE A 187 17.46 5.81 7.44
C ILE A 187 16.30 6.36 8.27
N VAL A 188 16.10 5.86 9.49
CA VAL A 188 15.03 6.34 10.39
C VAL A 188 15.23 7.82 10.72
N VAL A 189 16.47 8.25 11.00
CA VAL A 189 16.81 9.66 11.21
C VAL A 189 16.49 10.51 9.99
N ASN A 190 16.79 10.04 8.78
CA ASN A 190 16.46 10.78 7.55
C ASN A 190 14.95 10.88 7.34
N ILE A 191 14.17 9.83 7.62
CA ILE A 191 12.71 9.90 7.56
C ILE A 191 12.20 10.93 8.58
N LYS A 192 12.74 10.95 9.79
CA LYS A 192 12.34 11.93 10.81
C LYS A 192 12.65 13.37 10.39
N LYS A 193 13.80 13.65 9.76
CA LYS A 193 14.09 14.97 9.22
C LYS A 193 13.04 15.44 8.20
N ILE A 194 12.54 14.53 7.35
CA ILE A 194 11.44 14.85 6.43
C ILE A 194 10.15 15.15 7.18
N ILE A 195 9.83 14.36 8.21
CA ILE A 195 8.64 14.58 9.04
C ILE A 195 8.73 15.90 9.81
N ASP A 196 9.88 16.20 10.40
CA ASP A 196 10.10 17.38 11.22
C ASP A 196 10.23 18.68 10.40
N SER A 197 10.38 18.60 9.08
CA SER A 197 10.38 19.77 8.19
C SER A 197 8.98 20.39 7.99
N ASP A 198 7.93 19.73 8.46
CA ASP A 198 6.54 20.18 8.35
C ASP A 198 5.84 19.99 9.71
N GLU A 199 5.28 21.05 10.28
CA GLU A 199 4.65 21.03 11.59
C GLU A 199 3.45 20.09 11.69
N ASP A 200 2.63 20.02 10.64
CA ASP A 200 1.45 19.14 10.59
C ASP A 200 1.86 17.66 10.52
N LEU A 201 2.93 17.36 9.79
CA LEU A 201 3.48 15.99 9.72
C LEU A 201 4.09 15.58 11.05
N SER A 202 4.88 16.47 11.67
CA SER A 202 5.49 16.24 12.97
C SER A 202 4.44 16.02 14.05
N ALA A 203 3.43 16.88 14.12
CA ALA A 203 2.30 16.71 15.03
C ALA A 203 1.54 15.39 14.77
N GLY A 204 1.29 15.06 13.51
CA GLY A 204 0.64 13.81 13.12
C GLY A 204 1.44 12.58 13.55
N TYR A 205 2.76 12.60 13.36
CA TYR A 205 3.67 11.55 13.82
C TYR A 205 3.64 11.38 15.34
N GLU A 206 3.77 12.47 16.09
CA GLU A 206 3.76 12.44 17.55
C GLU A 206 2.40 11.99 18.12
N ASN A 207 1.29 12.36 17.48
CA ASN A 207 -0.03 11.89 17.87
C ASN A 207 -0.18 10.36 17.69
N ILE A 208 0.34 9.80 16.58
CA ILE A 208 0.33 8.37 16.36
C ILE A 208 1.25 7.65 17.36
N LYS A 209 2.46 8.16 17.57
CA LYS A 209 3.48 7.62 18.48
C LYS A 209 3.04 7.64 19.95
N SER A 210 2.13 8.54 20.32
CA SER A 210 1.60 8.62 21.70
C SER A 210 0.81 7.39 22.12
N ILE A 211 0.40 6.52 21.18
CA ILE A 211 -0.31 5.28 21.49
C ILE A 211 0.68 4.27 22.07
N VAL A 212 0.46 3.87 23.33
CA VAL A 212 1.29 2.85 23.97
C VAL A 212 1.28 1.56 23.17
N GLY A 213 2.47 1.12 22.75
CA GLY A 213 2.68 -0.01 21.85
C GLY A 213 3.06 0.39 20.42
N ILE A 214 2.92 1.65 20.02
CA ILE A 214 3.39 2.14 18.73
C ILE A 214 4.75 2.83 18.93
N GLY A 215 5.81 2.17 18.49
CA GLY A 215 7.15 2.74 18.47
C GLY A 215 7.39 3.63 17.23
N GLU A 216 8.59 4.17 17.13
CA GLU A 216 9.02 5.10 16.08
C GLU A 216 8.74 4.61 14.66
N LEU A 217 9.23 3.42 14.30
CA LEU A 217 8.98 2.83 12.98
C LEU A 217 7.48 2.57 12.73
N GLY A 218 6.75 2.18 13.78
CA GLY A 218 5.30 2.00 13.71
C GLY A 218 4.57 3.29 13.36
N ALA A 219 4.95 4.40 14.01
CA ALA A 219 4.39 5.72 13.76
C ALA A 219 4.71 6.21 12.34
N ILE A 220 5.95 6.05 11.86
CA ILE A 220 6.35 6.37 10.48
C ILE A 220 5.49 5.61 9.46
N VAL A 221 5.36 4.30 9.64
CA VAL A 221 4.61 3.43 8.71
C VAL A 221 3.12 3.79 8.67
N LEU A 222 2.53 4.12 9.82
CA LEU A 222 1.12 4.53 9.89
C LEU A 222 0.91 5.94 9.35
N LEU A 223 1.82 6.87 9.62
CA LEU A 223 1.79 8.22 9.03
C LEU A 223 1.83 8.14 7.50
N HIS A 224 2.77 7.36 6.94
CA HIS A 224 2.81 7.12 5.49
C HIS A 224 1.49 6.58 4.94
N LEU A 225 0.83 5.64 5.64
CA LEU A 225 -0.48 5.13 5.21
C LEU A 225 -1.53 6.24 5.13
N PHE A 226 -1.57 7.12 6.13
CA PHE A 226 -2.56 8.20 6.20
C PHE A 226 -2.29 9.31 5.18
N LEU A 227 -1.01 9.61 4.91
CA LEU A 227 -0.61 10.53 3.84
C LEU A 227 -0.96 10.00 2.45
N LYS A 228 -0.80 8.70 2.24
CA LYS A 228 -1.12 8.05 0.96
C LYS A 228 -2.62 8.00 0.67
N TYR A 229 -3.46 7.95 1.71
CA TYR A 229 -4.91 7.83 1.60
C TYR A 229 -5.62 8.86 2.50
N PRO A 230 -5.47 10.17 2.19
CA PRO A 230 -5.94 11.24 3.07
C PRO A 230 -7.44 11.24 3.30
N ASP A 231 -8.23 10.82 2.30
CA ASP A 231 -9.70 10.83 2.36
C ASP A 231 -10.30 9.52 2.85
N ALA A 232 -9.46 8.52 3.14
CA ALA A 232 -9.95 7.23 3.58
C ALA A 232 -10.64 7.31 4.95
N ASN A 233 -11.80 6.68 5.06
CA ASN A 233 -12.50 6.53 6.33
C ASN A 233 -11.97 5.32 7.13
N LYS A 234 -12.42 5.16 8.39
CA LYS A 234 -11.96 4.09 9.28
C LYS A 234 -12.11 2.68 8.71
N LYS A 235 -13.21 2.40 7.98
CA LYS A 235 -13.47 1.08 7.38
C LYS A 235 -12.53 0.83 6.20
N GLN A 236 -12.31 1.86 5.38
CA GLN A 236 -11.39 1.80 4.25
C GLN A 236 -9.93 1.60 4.72
N ILE A 237 -9.49 2.29 5.77
CA ILE A 237 -8.15 2.10 6.36
C ILE A 237 -7.94 0.65 6.82
N ILE A 238 -8.93 0.03 7.47
CA ILE A 238 -8.87 -1.38 7.89
C ILE A 238 -8.71 -2.30 6.67
N SER A 239 -9.45 -2.04 5.59
CA SER A 239 -9.38 -2.81 4.35
C SER A 239 -8.05 -2.60 3.62
N LEU A 240 -7.55 -1.35 3.54
CA LEU A 240 -6.25 -1.01 2.93
C LEU A 240 -5.07 -1.70 3.63
N VAL A 241 -5.19 -1.97 4.92
CA VAL A 241 -4.20 -2.77 5.69
C VAL A 241 -4.45 -4.28 5.54
N GLY A 242 -5.63 -4.67 5.04
CA GLY A 242 -6.03 -6.06 4.89
C GLY A 242 -6.32 -6.77 6.22
N LEU A 243 -6.92 -6.05 7.16
CA LEU A 243 -7.40 -6.55 8.45
C LEU A 243 -8.92 -6.79 8.45
N ASP A 244 -9.61 -6.51 7.36
CA ASP A 244 -11.03 -6.80 7.16
C ASP A 244 -11.28 -8.32 7.11
N PRO A 245 -12.34 -8.82 7.76
CA PRO A 245 -12.68 -10.24 7.71
C PRO A 245 -13.29 -10.61 6.36
N THR A 246 -12.83 -11.69 5.76
CA THR A 246 -13.46 -12.34 4.61
C THR A 246 -14.22 -13.58 5.05
N ARG A 247 -15.45 -13.72 4.61
CA ARG A 247 -16.28 -14.91 4.83
C ARG A 247 -16.23 -15.79 3.59
N PHE A 248 -16.23 -17.08 3.81
CA PHE A 248 -16.36 -18.11 2.78
C PHE A 248 -17.49 -19.05 3.20
N ASP A 249 -18.71 -18.66 2.87
CA ASP A 249 -19.89 -19.47 3.04
C ASP A 249 -20.45 -19.81 1.66
N SER A 250 -20.67 -21.08 1.38
CA SER A 250 -21.29 -21.53 0.13
C SER A 250 -22.33 -22.61 0.43
N GLY A 251 -23.60 -22.28 0.18
CA GLY A 251 -24.73 -23.16 0.51
C GLY A 251 -24.83 -23.49 2.00
N SER A 252 -25.51 -24.58 2.33
CA SER A 252 -25.71 -25.05 3.69
C SER A 252 -24.54 -25.88 4.24
N SER A 253 -23.61 -26.32 3.38
CA SER A 253 -22.58 -27.33 3.74
C SER A 253 -21.17 -26.76 3.91
N VAL A 254 -20.86 -25.56 3.37
CA VAL A 254 -19.51 -25.00 3.39
C VAL A 254 -19.45 -23.75 4.27
N HIS A 255 -19.06 -23.93 5.54
CA HIS A 255 -18.78 -22.85 6.47
C HIS A 255 -17.30 -22.83 6.84
N LYS A 256 -16.50 -21.97 6.16
CA LYS A 256 -15.08 -21.83 6.53
C LYS A 256 -14.90 -20.72 7.57
N LYS A 257 -14.00 -20.95 8.54
CA LYS A 257 -13.62 -19.91 9.52
C LYS A 257 -13.17 -18.64 8.80
N SER A 258 -13.74 -17.49 9.15
CA SER A 258 -13.36 -16.19 8.64
C SER A 258 -11.87 -15.92 8.84
N LYS A 259 -11.21 -15.41 7.80
CA LYS A 259 -9.80 -14.96 7.83
C LYS A 259 -9.75 -13.49 7.46
N ILE A 260 -8.63 -12.82 7.79
CA ILE A 260 -8.39 -11.46 7.29
C ILE A 260 -8.05 -11.50 5.81
N SER A 261 -8.43 -10.45 5.06
CA SER A 261 -8.24 -10.37 3.60
C SER A 261 -6.78 -10.38 3.17
N LYS A 262 -5.88 -9.82 4.00
CA LYS A 262 -4.46 -9.59 3.70
C LYS A 262 -4.23 -8.80 2.40
N ALA A 263 -5.23 -8.07 1.91
CA ALA A 263 -5.21 -7.37 0.63
C ALA A 263 -4.18 -6.22 0.59
N GLY A 264 -3.86 -5.61 1.74
CA GLY A 264 -2.91 -4.50 1.80
C GLY A 264 -1.44 -4.92 1.98
N ALA A 265 -0.54 -3.95 1.93
CA ALA A 265 0.89 -4.17 2.09
C ALA A 265 1.24 -4.79 3.46
N LYS A 266 2.11 -5.82 3.43
CA LYS A 266 2.47 -6.60 4.61
C LYS A 266 3.09 -5.75 5.74
N ILE A 267 3.78 -4.65 5.40
CA ILE A 267 4.46 -3.81 6.39
C ILE A 267 3.51 -3.22 7.42
N TYR A 268 2.33 -2.75 7.01
CA TYR A 268 1.34 -2.19 7.93
C TYR A 268 0.89 -3.21 8.96
N ARG A 269 0.62 -4.44 8.52
CA ARG A 269 0.26 -5.52 9.43
C ARG A 269 1.40 -5.92 10.36
N GLY A 270 2.64 -5.91 9.85
CA GLY A 270 3.82 -6.24 10.65
C GLY A 270 4.03 -5.29 11.83
N VAL A 271 4.00 -3.99 11.58
CA VAL A 271 4.17 -2.99 12.67
C VAL A 271 2.99 -3.00 13.63
N LEU A 272 1.76 -3.17 13.13
CA LEU A 272 0.57 -3.27 13.97
C LEU A 272 0.57 -4.54 14.83
N PHE A 273 1.08 -5.67 14.30
CA PHE A 273 1.17 -6.92 15.07
C PHE A 273 2.13 -6.76 16.24
N MET A 274 3.32 -6.24 16.00
CA MET A 274 4.30 -5.98 17.06
C MET A 274 3.78 -4.94 18.06
N GLY A 275 3.19 -3.84 17.55
CA GLY A 275 2.57 -2.82 18.38
C GLY A 275 1.44 -3.36 19.26
N ALA A 276 0.59 -4.23 18.72
CA ALA A 276 -0.48 -4.85 19.48
C ALA A 276 0.03 -5.82 20.55
N MET A 277 1.12 -6.55 20.28
CA MET A 277 1.78 -7.38 21.30
C MET A 277 2.29 -6.56 22.48
N MET A 278 2.87 -5.38 22.19
CA MET A 278 3.32 -4.46 23.24
C MET A 278 2.14 -3.80 23.96
N ALA A 279 1.11 -3.38 23.21
CA ALA A 279 -0.08 -2.76 23.79
C ALA A 279 -0.84 -3.70 24.73
N THR A 280 -0.96 -4.99 24.41
CA THR A 280 -1.60 -5.96 25.32
C THR A 280 -0.83 -6.19 26.62
N ARG A 281 0.42 -5.75 26.72
CA ARG A 281 1.23 -5.85 27.94
C ARG A 281 1.26 -4.54 28.74
N TYR A 282 1.35 -3.41 28.05
CA TYR A 282 1.68 -2.13 28.63
C TYR A 282 0.58 -1.06 28.51
N ASN A 283 -0.48 -1.32 27.76
CA ASN A 283 -1.63 -0.42 27.66
C ASN A 283 -2.83 -1.07 28.38
N PRO A 284 -3.30 -0.52 29.52
CA PRO A 284 -4.35 -1.13 30.34
C PRO A 284 -5.64 -1.39 29.54
N GLU A 285 -6.07 -0.45 28.72
CA GLU A 285 -7.30 -0.56 27.94
C GLU A 285 -7.20 -1.65 26.86
N MET A 286 -6.05 -1.76 26.19
CA MET A 286 -5.82 -2.79 25.17
C MET A 286 -5.69 -4.17 25.81
N LYS A 287 -5.11 -4.24 27.00
CA LYS A 287 -5.03 -5.47 27.80
C LYS A 287 -6.44 -5.93 28.18
N LEU A 288 -7.24 -5.06 28.78
CA LEU A 288 -8.64 -5.38 29.15
C LEU A 288 -9.46 -5.85 27.94
N PHE A 289 -9.29 -5.17 26.80
CA PHE A 289 -9.98 -5.55 25.55
C PHE A 289 -9.52 -6.94 25.07
N PHE A 290 -8.22 -7.22 25.10
CA PHE A 290 -7.66 -8.51 24.72
C PHE A 290 -8.14 -9.63 25.65
N ASP A 291 -8.06 -9.43 26.98
CA ASP A 291 -8.44 -10.41 28.00
C ASP A 291 -9.93 -10.73 27.91
N ARG A 292 -10.79 -9.74 27.69
CA ARG A 292 -12.22 -9.95 27.44
C ARG A 292 -12.48 -10.84 26.21
N LEU A 293 -11.74 -10.64 25.13
CA LEU A 293 -11.86 -11.46 23.92
C LEU A 293 -11.41 -12.90 24.18
N LYS A 294 -10.37 -13.08 24.99
CA LYS A 294 -9.89 -14.41 25.41
C LYS A 294 -10.91 -15.11 26.29
N ALA A 295 -11.50 -14.42 27.26
CA ALA A 295 -12.57 -14.94 28.12
C ALA A 295 -13.80 -15.37 27.30
N ASN A 296 -14.11 -14.65 26.20
CA ASN A 296 -15.16 -15.01 25.25
C ASN A 296 -14.76 -16.11 24.25
N GLY A 297 -13.72 -16.91 24.55
CA GLY A 297 -13.31 -18.07 23.74
C GLY A 297 -12.58 -17.76 22.43
N LYS A 298 -12.15 -16.51 22.20
CA LYS A 298 -11.36 -16.19 20.99
C LYS A 298 -9.94 -16.73 21.11
N GLN A 299 -9.43 -17.30 20.02
CA GLN A 299 -8.02 -17.71 19.96
C GLN A 299 -7.10 -16.49 20.08
N THR A 300 -5.90 -16.68 20.62
CA THR A 300 -4.91 -15.60 20.84
C THR A 300 -4.67 -14.76 19.61
N THR A 301 -4.44 -15.39 18.45
CA THR A 301 -4.23 -14.65 17.17
C THR A 301 -5.47 -13.83 16.76
N GLN A 302 -6.68 -14.32 16.99
CA GLN A 302 -7.91 -13.59 16.69
C GLN A 302 -8.06 -12.36 17.59
N ALA A 303 -7.81 -12.52 18.90
CA ALA A 303 -7.82 -11.40 19.84
C ALA A 303 -6.74 -10.37 19.49
N GLN A 304 -5.54 -10.83 19.13
CA GLN A 304 -4.45 -9.96 18.67
C GLN A 304 -4.83 -9.14 17.43
N ILE A 305 -5.45 -9.76 16.42
CA ILE A 305 -5.93 -9.06 15.21
C ILE A 305 -7.01 -8.05 15.57
N ALA A 306 -7.88 -8.32 16.54
CA ALA A 306 -8.88 -7.35 16.98
C ALA A 306 -8.22 -6.13 17.65
N VAL A 307 -7.16 -6.33 18.46
CA VAL A 307 -6.35 -5.24 19.02
C VAL A 307 -5.68 -4.43 17.90
N MET A 308 -5.07 -5.07 16.90
CA MET A 308 -4.49 -4.37 15.74
C MET A 308 -5.51 -3.46 15.05
N ARG A 309 -6.75 -3.97 14.83
CA ARG A 309 -7.84 -3.18 14.23
C ARG A 309 -8.24 -2.00 15.10
N LYS A 310 -8.28 -2.19 16.41
CA LYS A 310 -8.56 -1.11 17.36
C LYS A 310 -7.47 -0.05 17.31
N MET A 311 -6.20 -0.46 17.38
CA MET A 311 -5.05 0.44 17.36
C MET A 311 -4.99 1.30 16.09
N ILE A 312 -5.16 0.71 14.90
CA ILE A 312 -5.12 1.49 13.66
C ILE A 312 -6.31 2.47 13.57
N THR A 313 -7.49 2.08 14.09
CA THR A 313 -8.66 2.96 14.13
C THR A 313 -8.43 4.16 15.06
N ILE A 314 -7.78 3.94 16.20
CA ILE A 314 -7.39 4.99 17.14
C ILE A 314 -6.34 5.89 16.49
N ALA A 315 -5.26 5.31 15.95
CA ALA A 315 -4.20 6.07 15.29
C ALA A 315 -4.75 6.99 14.19
N HIS A 316 -5.63 6.47 13.33
CA HIS A 316 -6.29 7.26 12.31
C HIS A 316 -7.16 8.39 12.89
N SER A 317 -7.89 8.12 13.99
CA SER A 317 -8.71 9.13 14.65
C SER A 317 -7.87 10.25 15.27
N LEU A 318 -6.76 9.90 15.93
CA LEU A 318 -5.84 10.86 16.56
C LEU A 318 -5.12 11.73 15.50
N TYR A 319 -4.70 11.10 14.39
CA TYR A 319 -4.13 11.81 13.25
C TYR A 319 -5.11 12.84 12.68
N LYS A 320 -6.37 12.44 12.40
CA LYS A 320 -7.40 13.32 11.86
C LYS A 320 -7.83 14.44 12.82
N LYS A 321 -7.89 14.15 14.11
CA LYS A 321 -8.30 15.12 15.16
C LYS A 321 -7.15 15.96 15.70
N LYS A 322 -5.92 15.71 15.24
CA LYS A 322 -4.69 16.36 15.74
C LYS A 322 -4.56 16.28 17.27
N GLN A 323 -4.80 15.09 17.85
CA GLN A 323 -4.81 14.88 19.31
C GLN A 323 -3.85 13.75 19.70
N LYS A 324 -3.22 13.86 20.87
CA LYS A 324 -2.46 12.76 21.49
C LYS A 324 -3.40 11.74 22.12
N TYR A 325 -2.91 10.51 22.27
CA TYR A 325 -3.62 9.46 22.99
C TYR A 325 -3.73 9.79 24.48
N SER A 326 -4.92 9.58 25.03
CA SER A 326 -5.14 9.57 26.48
C SER A 326 -6.15 8.48 26.82
N SER A 327 -6.06 7.93 28.03
CA SER A 327 -6.98 6.94 28.58
C SER A 327 -8.42 7.45 28.56
N ASP A 328 -8.64 8.71 28.96
CA ASP A 328 -9.96 9.33 29.03
C ASP A 328 -10.64 9.43 27.65
N VAL A 329 -9.87 9.82 26.63
CA VAL A 329 -10.36 9.89 25.22
C VAL A 329 -10.77 8.49 24.74
N TYR A 330 -10.01 7.47 25.12
CA TYR A 330 -10.34 6.10 24.79
C TYR A 330 -11.60 5.62 25.49
N GLN A 331 -11.72 5.84 26.79
CA GLN A 331 -12.88 5.41 27.61
C GLN A 331 -14.16 6.08 27.15
N LYS A 332 -14.16 7.41 26.89
CA LYS A 332 -15.29 8.14 26.28
C LYS A 332 -15.67 7.57 24.92
N ALA A 333 -14.69 7.26 24.06
CA ALA A 333 -14.96 6.68 22.74
C ALA A 333 -15.55 5.26 22.79
N CYS A 334 -15.39 4.56 23.91
CA CYS A 334 -15.93 3.23 24.14
C CYS A 334 -17.24 3.22 24.97
N GLY A 335 -17.74 4.39 25.37
CA GLY A 335 -18.93 4.50 26.22
C GLY A 335 -18.72 3.92 27.61
N MET A 336 -17.49 4.00 28.14
CA MET A 336 -17.10 3.51 29.46
C MET A 336 -17.10 4.63 30.53
N LEU A 337 -17.31 5.87 30.12
CA LEU A 337 -17.53 7.08 30.92
C LEU A 337 -18.73 7.83 30.38
#